data_b8a1a7ae2544c968c1124f1e4184614b
#
_entry.id   b8a1a7ae2544c968c1124f1e4184614b
#
_cell.length_a   1.000
_cell.length_b   1.000
_cell.length_c   1.000
_cell.angle_alpha   90.00
_cell.angle_beta   90.00
_cell.angle_gamma   90.00
#
_symmetry.space_group_name_H-M   'P 1'
#
loop_
_entity.id
_entity.type
_entity.pdbx_description
1 polymer ?
#
loop_
_entity_poly.entity_id
_entity_poly.type
_entity_poly.pdbx_seq_one_letter_code
_entity_poly.pdbx_strand_id
1 'polypeptide(L)'
;NLPNGDIKIHQSTKWFTSAQRFYKEHLYSTFFGTEFNDEIEKKLFGPIDDNGSKAVGAFLSDDQALWHYNFQDFFTYLDAQKLRTLKGLDWIKSSYPELNQTQLMQEMQSLRTIHCTLWAEGVRELVSAEDSDVKFIVSDHPVTIYNYACPPSSELCNYPNDPDISLKGSQTIFPLDKNRCLILTNLEYAQDPENANPLQQRTNATRIRQSMVNTIEFI
;
A
#
# COMPACT_ATOMS: atom_id res chain seq x y z
N ASN A 1 -21.00 -20.92 20.91
CA ASN A 1 -20.57 -21.34 22.26
C ASN A 1 -21.32 -22.63 22.63
N LEU A 2 -20.60 -23.58 23.16
CA LEU A 2 -21.21 -24.80 23.77
C LEU A 2 -21.78 -24.46 25.15
N PRO A 3 -22.74 -25.24 25.66
CA PRO A 3 -23.36 -25.00 26.97
C PRO A 3 -22.38 -24.98 28.16
N ASN A 4 -21.18 -25.56 28.00
CA ASN A 4 -20.10 -25.56 28.99
C ASN A 4 -19.11 -24.40 28.84
N GLY A 5 -19.37 -23.45 27.96
CA GLY A 5 -18.48 -22.30 27.69
C GLY A 5 -17.34 -22.57 26.71
N ASP A 6 -17.18 -23.80 26.22
CA ASP A 6 -16.13 -24.11 25.23
C ASP A 6 -16.46 -23.54 23.86
N ILE A 7 -15.43 -23.09 23.16
CA ILE A 7 -15.53 -22.60 21.79
C ILE A 7 -15.29 -23.77 20.83
N LYS A 8 -16.32 -24.15 20.08
CA LYS A 8 -16.17 -25.13 19.01
C LYS A 8 -15.56 -24.44 17.78
N ILE A 9 -14.27 -24.66 17.55
CA ILE A 9 -13.61 -24.20 16.33
C ILE A 9 -13.94 -25.22 15.23
N HIS A 10 -14.78 -24.82 14.28
CA HIS A 10 -14.98 -25.57 13.06
C HIS A 10 -13.80 -25.37 12.13
N GLN A 11 -12.86 -26.30 12.12
CA GLN A 11 -11.84 -26.38 11.08
C GLN A 11 -12.48 -26.92 9.79
N SER A 12 -13.00 -26.04 8.95
CA SER A 12 -13.37 -26.39 7.57
C SER A 12 -12.44 -25.68 6.62
N THR A 13 -11.45 -26.37 6.08
CA THR A 13 -10.67 -25.87 4.97
C THR A 13 -11.53 -25.96 3.72
N LYS A 14 -11.89 -24.80 3.14
CA LYS A 14 -12.57 -24.71 1.84
C LYS A 14 -11.61 -24.13 0.84
N TRP A 15 -11.49 -24.79 -0.32
CA TRP A 15 -10.74 -24.28 -1.44
C TRP A 15 -11.64 -23.37 -2.28
N PHE A 16 -11.12 -22.19 -2.60
CA PHE A 16 -11.80 -21.19 -3.43
C PHE A 16 -10.85 -20.78 -4.54
N THR A 17 -11.39 -20.51 -5.72
CA THR A 17 -10.62 -19.84 -6.77
C THR A 17 -10.45 -18.36 -6.44
N SER A 18 -9.42 -17.71 -6.99
CA SER A 18 -9.21 -16.27 -6.84
C SER A 18 -10.46 -15.48 -7.27
N ALA A 19 -11.13 -15.88 -8.36
CA ALA A 19 -12.35 -15.27 -8.81
C ALA A 19 -13.51 -15.36 -7.81
N GLN A 20 -13.54 -16.37 -6.93
CA GLN A 20 -14.59 -16.53 -5.94
C GLN A 20 -14.36 -15.70 -4.67
N ARG A 21 -13.13 -15.28 -4.42
CA ARG A 21 -12.75 -14.56 -3.18
C ARG A 21 -12.36 -13.11 -3.39
N PHE A 22 -11.75 -12.82 -4.53
CA PHE A 22 -11.24 -11.47 -4.84
C PHE A 22 -12.12 -10.74 -5.88
N TYR A 23 -13.40 -11.10 -5.93
CA TYR A 23 -14.35 -10.54 -6.87
C TYR A 23 -15.55 -9.92 -6.14
N LYS A 24 -15.87 -8.68 -6.48
CA LYS A 24 -17.13 -8.03 -6.15
C LYS A 24 -17.65 -7.34 -7.41
N GLU A 25 -18.85 -7.70 -7.82
CA GLU A 25 -19.48 -7.10 -9.00
C GLU A 25 -19.59 -5.58 -8.85
N HIS A 26 -19.30 -4.87 -9.93
CA HIS A 26 -19.48 -3.42 -10.05
C HIS A 26 -18.75 -2.57 -8.98
N LEU A 27 -17.64 -3.06 -8.42
CA LEU A 27 -16.92 -2.37 -7.35
C LEU A 27 -16.46 -0.97 -7.76
N TYR A 28 -16.06 -0.79 -9.03
CA TYR A 28 -15.58 0.46 -9.61
C TYR A 28 -16.45 1.00 -10.73
N SER A 29 -17.60 0.38 -10.99
CA SER A 29 -18.53 0.85 -12.01
C SER A 29 -19.23 2.11 -11.52
N THR A 30 -19.27 3.12 -12.38
CA THR A 30 -20.08 4.32 -12.16
C THR A 30 -21.41 4.17 -12.85
N PHE A 31 -22.46 4.72 -12.25
CA PHE A 31 -23.78 4.73 -12.83
C PHE A 31 -24.00 6.04 -13.58
N PHE A 32 -24.26 5.94 -14.89
CA PHE A 32 -24.80 7.03 -15.68
C PHE A 32 -26.25 6.68 -16.04
N GLY A 33 -27.20 7.21 -15.26
CA GLY A 33 -28.61 6.84 -15.43
C GLY A 33 -28.86 5.37 -15.09
N THR A 34 -29.27 4.57 -16.08
CA THR A 34 -29.49 3.11 -15.95
C THR A 34 -28.36 2.26 -16.51
N GLU A 35 -27.29 2.86 -17.05
CA GLU A 35 -26.20 2.15 -17.67
C GLU A 35 -25.00 2.01 -16.73
N PHE A 36 -24.42 0.80 -16.73
CA PHE A 36 -23.14 0.54 -16.04
C PHE A 36 -21.98 1.01 -16.90
N ASN A 37 -21.11 1.81 -16.34
CA ASN A 37 -19.87 2.22 -17.00
C ASN A 37 -18.66 1.56 -16.31
N ASP A 38 -18.04 0.61 -16.98
CA ASP A 38 -16.80 -0.06 -16.57
C ASP A 38 -15.53 0.57 -17.18
N GLU A 39 -15.65 1.76 -17.77
CA GLU A 39 -14.53 2.48 -18.37
C GLU A 39 -13.40 2.80 -17.37
N ILE A 40 -13.76 3.06 -16.11
CA ILE A 40 -12.75 3.31 -15.06
C ILE A 40 -11.88 2.08 -14.85
N GLU A 41 -12.48 0.89 -14.77
CA GLU A 41 -11.74 -0.36 -14.63
C GLU A 41 -10.84 -0.60 -15.84
N LYS A 42 -11.35 -0.42 -17.03
CA LYS A 42 -10.61 -0.70 -18.28
C LYS A 42 -9.57 0.37 -18.63
N LYS A 43 -9.93 1.65 -18.49
CA LYS A 43 -9.07 2.76 -18.97
C LYS A 43 -8.11 3.30 -17.91
N LEU A 44 -8.47 3.19 -16.64
CA LEU A 44 -7.64 3.67 -15.54
C LEU A 44 -6.84 2.55 -14.90
N PHE A 45 -7.52 1.51 -14.40
CA PHE A 45 -6.85 0.46 -13.64
C PHE A 45 -6.16 -0.59 -14.53
N GLY A 46 -6.68 -0.89 -15.72
CA GLY A 46 -6.04 -1.83 -16.63
C GLY A 46 -4.59 -1.47 -16.96
N PRO A 47 -4.30 -0.24 -17.45
CA PRO A 47 -2.92 0.21 -17.66
C PRO A 47 -2.04 0.22 -16.41
N ILE A 48 -2.63 0.51 -15.22
CA ILE A 48 -1.90 0.47 -13.95
C ILE A 48 -1.49 -0.96 -13.62
N ASP A 49 -2.37 -1.93 -13.80
CA ASP A 49 -2.08 -3.35 -13.54
C ASP A 49 -1.04 -3.90 -14.52
N ASP A 50 -1.14 -3.55 -15.81
CA ASP A 50 -0.18 -3.98 -16.85
C ASP A 50 1.23 -3.44 -16.59
N ASN A 51 1.34 -2.15 -16.29
CA ASN A 51 2.62 -1.52 -15.98
C ASN A 51 3.14 -1.96 -14.60
N GLY A 52 2.25 -2.08 -13.63
CA GLY A 52 2.57 -2.53 -12.28
C GLY A 52 3.14 -3.94 -12.25
N SER A 53 2.59 -4.86 -13.05
CA SER A 53 3.12 -6.21 -13.19
C SER A 53 4.58 -6.22 -13.67
N LYS A 54 4.91 -5.37 -14.65
CA LYS A 54 6.29 -5.21 -15.15
C LYS A 54 7.18 -4.58 -14.09
N ALA A 55 6.67 -3.57 -13.38
CA ALA A 55 7.39 -2.88 -12.32
C ALA A 55 7.70 -3.82 -11.14
N VAL A 56 6.76 -4.68 -10.72
CA VAL A 56 7.01 -5.72 -9.72
C VAL A 56 8.13 -6.66 -10.18
N GLY A 57 8.10 -7.09 -11.46
CA GLY A 57 9.18 -7.89 -12.04
C GLY A 57 10.55 -7.20 -11.98
N ALA A 58 10.60 -5.87 -12.22
CA ALA A 58 11.81 -5.08 -12.07
C ALA A 58 12.31 -5.06 -10.62
N PHE A 59 11.43 -4.88 -9.64
CA PHE A 59 11.78 -4.90 -8.21
C PHE A 59 12.23 -6.28 -7.71
N LEU A 60 11.78 -7.35 -8.36
CA LEU A 60 12.24 -8.71 -8.09
C LEU A 60 13.60 -9.01 -8.73
N SER A 61 14.08 -8.18 -9.66
CA SER A 61 15.43 -8.27 -10.18
C SER A 61 16.41 -7.56 -9.23
N ASP A 62 17.67 -7.96 -9.26
CA ASP A 62 18.72 -7.29 -8.47
C ASP A 62 19.31 -6.08 -9.21
N ASP A 63 18.64 -5.60 -10.26
CA ASP A 63 19.07 -4.46 -11.08
C ASP A 63 18.43 -3.14 -10.59
N GLN A 64 19.23 -2.36 -9.87
CA GLN A 64 18.79 -1.06 -9.35
C GLN A 64 18.43 -0.05 -10.46
N ALA A 65 19.01 -0.16 -11.66
CA ALA A 65 18.64 0.70 -12.76
C ALA A 65 17.21 0.40 -13.24
N LEU A 66 16.82 -0.87 -13.29
CA LEU A 66 15.45 -1.27 -13.60
C LEU A 66 14.47 -0.77 -12.54
N TRP A 67 14.84 -0.78 -11.26
CA TRP A 67 14.01 -0.20 -10.20
C TRP A 67 13.76 1.29 -10.44
N HIS A 68 14.81 2.02 -10.76
CA HIS A 68 14.71 3.45 -11.01
C HIS A 68 13.78 3.77 -12.19
N TYR A 69 13.89 3.06 -13.29
CA TYR A 69 13.04 3.26 -14.46
C TYR A 69 11.57 2.91 -14.21
N ASN A 70 11.29 1.93 -13.35
CA ASN A 70 9.93 1.46 -13.08
C ASN A 70 9.32 2.03 -11.80
N PHE A 71 9.99 2.96 -11.15
CA PHE A 71 9.64 3.48 -9.84
C PHE A 71 8.25 4.14 -9.78
N GLN A 72 7.93 4.97 -10.77
CA GLN A 72 6.64 5.66 -10.84
C GLN A 72 5.50 4.68 -11.08
N ASP A 73 5.66 3.73 -12.00
CA ASP A 73 4.66 2.71 -12.29
C ASP A 73 4.46 1.79 -11.09
N PHE A 74 5.55 1.45 -10.39
CA PHE A 74 5.48 0.64 -9.18
C PHE A 74 4.66 1.33 -8.06
N PHE A 75 4.93 2.59 -7.77
CA PHE A 75 4.18 3.29 -6.72
C PHE A 75 2.74 3.59 -7.12
N THR A 76 2.49 3.85 -8.38
CA THR A 76 1.12 3.97 -8.90
C THR A 76 0.35 2.66 -8.71
N TYR A 77 1.00 1.53 -8.97
CA TYR A 77 0.43 0.21 -8.74
C TYR A 77 0.22 -0.09 -7.25
N LEU A 78 1.22 0.21 -6.41
CA LEU A 78 1.14 0.04 -4.95
C LEU A 78 -0.05 0.81 -4.36
N ASP A 79 -0.25 2.06 -4.79
CA ASP A 79 -1.40 2.88 -4.38
C ASP A 79 -2.73 2.25 -4.82
N ALA A 80 -2.80 1.79 -6.06
CA ALA A 80 -3.98 1.09 -6.55
C ALA A 80 -4.27 -0.18 -5.74
N GLN A 81 -3.24 -0.95 -5.38
CA GLN A 81 -3.38 -2.14 -4.54
C GLN A 81 -3.81 -1.81 -3.10
N LYS A 82 -3.48 -0.62 -2.58
CA LYS A 82 -3.94 -0.15 -1.28
C LYS A 82 -5.39 0.31 -1.32
N LEU A 83 -5.73 1.19 -2.26
CA LEU A 83 -7.01 1.90 -2.27
C LEU A 83 -8.12 1.14 -2.98
N ARG A 84 -7.80 0.26 -3.93
CA ARG A 84 -8.75 -0.51 -4.74
C ARG A 84 -9.31 -1.75 -4.04
N THR A 85 -8.91 -2.03 -2.83
CA THR A 85 -9.45 -3.13 -2.02
C THR A 85 -10.74 -2.73 -1.32
N LEU A 86 -11.51 -3.71 -0.84
CA LEU A 86 -12.71 -3.45 -0.04
C LEU A 86 -12.38 -2.57 1.17
N LYS A 87 -11.30 -2.89 1.89
CA LYS A 87 -10.84 -2.12 3.05
C LYS A 87 -10.46 -0.69 2.64
N GLY A 88 -9.72 -0.52 1.53
CA GLY A 88 -9.33 0.80 1.04
C GLY A 88 -10.54 1.67 0.68
N LEU A 89 -11.54 1.09 0.02
CA LEU A 89 -12.78 1.80 -0.31
C LEU A 89 -13.61 2.14 0.92
N ASP A 90 -13.69 1.25 1.89
CA ASP A 90 -14.40 1.49 3.14
C ASP A 90 -13.70 2.62 3.94
N TRP A 91 -12.36 2.64 3.92
CA TRP A 91 -11.59 3.73 4.51
C TRP A 91 -11.87 5.07 3.84
N ILE A 92 -11.86 5.15 2.50
CA ILE A 92 -12.16 6.40 1.78
C ILE A 92 -13.60 6.85 2.08
N LYS A 93 -14.57 5.94 2.05
CA LYS A 93 -15.97 6.27 2.36
C LYS A 93 -16.16 6.75 3.80
N SER A 94 -15.43 6.19 4.75
CA SER A 94 -15.50 6.62 6.15
C SER A 94 -14.82 7.96 6.37
N SER A 95 -13.79 8.28 5.59
CA SER A 95 -13.07 9.56 5.65
C SER A 95 -13.81 10.70 4.95
N TYR A 96 -14.58 10.37 3.91
CA TYR A 96 -15.31 11.32 3.05
C TYR A 96 -16.77 10.87 2.84
N PRO A 97 -17.58 10.81 3.89
CA PRO A 97 -18.94 10.24 3.82
C PRO A 97 -19.90 11.02 2.93
N GLU A 98 -19.60 12.29 2.64
CA GLU A 98 -20.42 13.18 1.82
C GLU A 98 -20.17 12.99 0.30
N LEU A 99 -19.08 12.31 -0.09
CA LEU A 99 -18.72 12.16 -1.50
C LEU A 99 -19.53 11.05 -2.18
N ASN A 100 -19.98 11.35 -3.39
CA ASN A 100 -20.58 10.33 -4.25
C ASN A 100 -19.49 9.45 -4.91
N GLN A 101 -19.88 8.37 -5.59
CA GLN A 101 -18.97 7.40 -6.20
C GLN A 101 -17.94 8.05 -7.15
N THR A 102 -18.36 8.99 -7.99
CA THR A 102 -17.46 9.68 -8.93
C THR A 102 -16.44 10.55 -8.19
N GLN A 103 -16.89 11.27 -7.17
CA GLN A 103 -16.03 12.11 -6.33
C GLN A 103 -15.03 11.25 -5.53
N LEU A 104 -15.46 10.09 -5.02
CA LEU A 104 -14.55 9.15 -4.36
C LEU A 104 -13.44 8.64 -5.30
N MET A 105 -13.76 8.39 -6.59
CA MET A 105 -12.75 8.02 -7.57
C MET A 105 -11.77 9.17 -7.86
N GLN A 106 -12.23 10.41 -7.85
CA GLN A 106 -11.35 11.58 -7.97
C GLN A 106 -10.45 11.73 -6.74
N GLU A 107 -11.00 11.52 -5.53
CA GLU A 107 -10.22 11.58 -4.29
C GLU A 107 -9.12 10.51 -4.25
N MET A 108 -9.40 9.30 -4.75
CA MET A 108 -8.35 8.28 -4.92
C MET A 108 -7.17 8.77 -5.78
N GLN A 109 -7.42 9.57 -6.83
CA GLN A 109 -6.35 10.13 -7.65
C GLN A 109 -5.55 11.19 -6.89
N SER A 110 -6.20 12.01 -6.07
CA SER A 110 -5.55 13.01 -5.22
C SER A 110 -4.66 12.35 -4.18
N LEU A 111 -5.18 11.34 -3.49
CA LEU A 111 -4.45 10.55 -2.49
C LEU A 111 -3.23 9.86 -3.10
N ARG A 112 -3.31 9.37 -4.34
CA ARG A 112 -2.18 8.75 -5.05
C ARG A 112 -0.96 9.64 -5.07
N THR A 113 -1.12 10.92 -5.39
CA THR A 113 0.00 11.87 -5.42
C THR A 113 0.68 11.97 -4.07
N ILE A 114 -0.11 12.03 -2.99
CA ILE A 114 0.39 12.10 -1.62
C ILE A 114 1.12 10.79 -1.25
N HIS A 115 0.49 9.65 -1.45
CA HIS A 115 1.06 8.34 -1.12
C HIS A 115 2.36 8.08 -1.89
N CYS A 116 2.36 8.29 -3.21
CA CYS A 116 3.55 8.11 -4.04
C CYS A 116 4.70 9.00 -3.58
N THR A 117 4.41 10.24 -3.19
CA THR A 117 5.42 11.16 -2.67
C THR A 117 6.03 10.66 -1.35
N LEU A 118 5.19 10.21 -0.41
CA LEU A 118 5.64 9.68 0.88
C LEU A 118 6.50 8.44 0.69
N TRP A 119 6.11 7.52 -0.18
CA TRP A 119 6.89 6.32 -0.49
C TRP A 119 8.19 6.63 -1.23
N ALA A 120 8.18 7.62 -2.11
CA ALA A 120 9.39 8.06 -2.82
C ALA A 120 10.46 8.60 -1.87
N GLU A 121 10.04 9.23 -0.78
CA GLU A 121 10.91 9.76 0.26
C GLU A 121 11.26 8.77 1.36
N GLY A 122 10.54 7.64 1.43
CA GLY A 122 10.76 6.60 2.43
C GLY A 122 12.06 5.82 2.20
N VAL A 123 12.56 5.23 3.28
CA VAL A 123 13.65 4.24 3.20
C VAL A 123 13.07 2.93 2.69
N ARG A 124 13.74 2.36 1.69
CA ARG A 124 13.35 1.11 1.04
C ARG A 124 14.20 -0.04 1.52
N GLU A 125 13.56 -1.13 1.86
CA GLU A 125 14.18 -2.38 2.22
C GLU A 125 13.48 -3.52 1.48
N LEU A 126 14.27 -4.39 0.83
CA LEU A 126 13.77 -5.61 0.22
C LEU A 126 14.17 -6.80 1.08
N VAL A 127 13.19 -7.36 1.79
CA VAL A 127 13.39 -8.49 2.69
C VAL A 127 13.23 -9.80 1.92
N SER A 128 14.20 -10.71 2.08
CA SER A 128 14.17 -12.04 1.48
C SER A 128 13.79 -13.12 2.50
N ALA A 129 12.91 -14.03 2.10
CA ALA A 129 12.58 -15.26 2.80
C ALA A 129 13.01 -16.49 2.00
N GLU A 130 14.00 -16.38 1.10
CA GLU A 130 14.44 -17.48 0.26
C GLU A 130 14.94 -18.66 1.09
N ASP A 131 15.74 -18.39 2.11
CA ASP A 131 16.31 -19.37 3.03
C ASP A 131 15.45 -19.68 4.26
N SER A 132 14.21 -19.14 4.31
CA SER A 132 13.27 -19.33 5.41
C SER A 132 12.21 -20.37 5.07
N ASP A 133 11.84 -21.20 6.06
CA ASP A 133 10.68 -22.09 5.97
C ASP A 133 9.36 -21.32 5.98
N VAL A 134 9.37 -20.09 6.51
CA VAL A 134 8.22 -19.19 6.53
C VAL A 134 8.26 -18.28 5.31
N LYS A 135 7.14 -18.23 4.57
CA LYS A 135 7.01 -17.46 3.33
C LYS A 135 6.01 -16.32 3.50
N PHE A 136 6.16 -15.28 2.69
CA PHE A 136 5.20 -14.19 2.65
C PHE A 136 3.87 -14.64 2.06
N ILE A 137 2.79 -14.05 2.55
CA ILE A 137 1.42 -14.33 2.11
C ILE A 137 0.84 -13.04 1.53
N VAL A 138 0.14 -13.17 0.41
CA VAL A 138 -0.63 -12.08 -0.18
C VAL A 138 -2.10 -12.25 0.22
N SER A 139 -2.72 -11.19 0.72
CA SER A 139 -4.13 -11.14 1.06
C SER A 139 -4.92 -10.33 0.02
N ASP A 140 -6.23 -10.25 0.21
CA ASP A 140 -7.14 -9.37 -0.56
C ASP A 140 -6.92 -7.87 -0.29
N HIS A 141 -6.12 -7.55 0.73
CA HIS A 141 -5.59 -6.21 1.00
C HIS A 141 -4.07 -6.31 1.15
N PRO A 142 -3.33 -6.36 0.02
CA PRO A 142 -1.92 -6.75 0.01
C PRO A 142 -0.98 -5.69 0.59
N VAL A 143 -1.42 -4.44 0.69
CA VAL A 143 -0.63 -3.33 1.23
C VAL A 143 -1.00 -3.11 2.69
N THR A 144 -0.10 -3.47 3.59
CA THR A 144 -0.31 -3.31 5.03
C THR A 144 0.52 -2.14 5.55
N ILE A 145 -0.10 -1.30 6.38
CA ILE A 145 0.62 -0.23 7.09
C ILE A 145 0.80 -0.65 8.55
N TYR A 146 2.03 -0.55 9.03
CA TYR A 146 2.40 -0.82 10.41
C TYR A 146 3.12 0.39 11.01
N ASN A 147 2.83 0.69 12.27
CA ASN A 147 3.59 1.67 13.05
C ASN A 147 3.71 1.18 14.48
N TYR A 148 4.93 1.13 14.99
CA TYR A 148 5.19 0.68 16.36
C TYR A 148 4.49 1.56 17.42
N ALA A 149 4.39 2.87 17.18
CA ALA A 149 3.71 3.80 18.08
C ALA A 149 2.18 3.72 17.99
N CYS A 150 1.64 3.00 16.99
CA CYS A 150 0.21 2.81 16.78
C CYS A 150 -0.07 1.29 16.59
N PRO A 151 -0.05 0.52 17.68
CA PRO A 151 -0.24 -0.93 17.59
C PRO A 151 -1.64 -1.29 17.06
N PRO A 152 -1.84 -2.48 16.49
CA PRO A 152 -3.13 -2.92 15.93
C PRO A 152 -4.30 -2.91 16.95
N SER A 153 -3.99 -2.92 18.25
CA SER A 153 -4.99 -2.79 19.33
C SER A 153 -5.44 -1.36 19.60
N SER A 154 -4.80 -0.37 18.97
CA SER A 154 -5.19 1.04 19.08
C SER A 154 -6.54 1.28 18.39
N GLU A 155 -7.36 2.15 18.97
CA GLU A 155 -8.62 2.60 18.36
C GLU A 155 -8.40 3.25 16.97
N LEU A 156 -7.24 3.85 16.75
CA LEU A 156 -6.84 4.44 15.47
C LEU A 156 -6.63 3.39 14.35
N CYS A 157 -6.49 2.11 14.73
CA CYS A 157 -6.28 1.01 13.80
C CYS A 157 -7.52 0.10 13.66
N ASN A 158 -8.68 0.53 14.20
CA ASN A 158 -9.93 -0.20 14.00
C ASN A 158 -10.35 -0.13 12.53
N TYR A 159 -10.78 -1.30 12.02
CA TYR A 159 -11.26 -1.39 10.63
C TYR A 159 -12.24 -0.25 10.29
N PRO A 160 -12.09 0.42 9.14
CA PRO A 160 -11.17 0.15 8.04
C PRO A 160 -9.81 0.86 8.13
N ASN A 161 -9.47 1.45 9.28
CA ASN A 161 -8.29 2.28 9.44
C ASN A 161 -6.99 1.47 9.52
N ASP A 162 -5.93 2.07 9.04
CA ASP A 162 -4.53 1.72 9.25
C ASP A 162 -3.82 2.90 9.91
N PRO A 163 -2.63 2.70 10.51
CA PRO A 163 -1.76 3.82 10.86
C PRO A 163 -1.53 4.72 9.64
N ASP A 164 -1.52 6.03 9.86
CA ASP A 164 -1.27 6.97 8.76
C ASP A 164 0.16 6.75 8.21
N ILE A 165 0.28 6.67 6.89
CA ILE A 165 1.56 6.47 6.21
C ILE A 165 2.52 7.66 6.40
N SER A 166 1.99 8.85 6.71
CA SER A 166 2.77 10.06 6.96
C SER A 166 3.43 10.09 8.34
N LEU A 167 2.99 9.24 9.28
CA LEU A 167 3.56 9.20 10.61
C LEU A 167 5.01 8.70 10.58
N LYS A 168 5.83 9.28 11.44
CA LYS A 168 7.20 8.82 11.65
C LYS A 168 7.24 7.34 12.01
N GLY A 169 8.08 6.59 11.31
CA GLY A 169 8.27 5.17 11.53
C GLY A 169 7.15 4.28 10.98
N SER A 170 6.16 4.85 10.26
CA SER A 170 5.19 4.03 9.53
C SER A 170 5.88 3.24 8.43
N GLN A 171 5.63 1.96 8.42
CA GLN A 171 6.12 1.00 7.45
C GLN A 171 4.99 0.57 6.53
N THR A 172 5.16 0.79 5.23
CA THR A 172 4.31 0.17 4.21
C THR A 172 4.93 -1.15 3.83
N ILE A 173 4.21 -2.23 4.05
CA ILE A 173 4.66 -3.61 3.84
C ILE A 173 3.89 -4.15 2.65
N PHE A 174 4.61 -4.59 1.62
CA PHE A 174 4.03 -5.13 0.39
C PHE A 174 4.78 -6.38 -0.07
N PRO A 175 4.21 -7.59 0.09
CA PRO A 175 4.76 -8.80 -0.47
C PRO A 175 4.77 -8.75 -2.00
N LEU A 176 5.95 -8.88 -2.61
CA LEU A 176 6.12 -8.92 -4.07
C LEU A 176 5.83 -10.32 -4.59
N ASP A 177 6.34 -11.33 -3.86
CA ASP A 177 6.07 -12.75 -4.08
C ASP A 177 6.18 -13.52 -2.74
N LYS A 178 6.18 -14.85 -2.80
CA LYS A 178 6.33 -15.70 -1.61
C LYS A 178 7.68 -15.56 -0.89
N ASN A 179 8.71 -15.09 -1.60
CA ASN A 179 10.07 -15.02 -1.08
C ASN A 179 10.52 -13.59 -0.79
N ARG A 180 9.92 -12.58 -1.39
CA ARG A 180 10.39 -11.19 -1.32
C ARG A 180 9.27 -10.24 -0.89
N CYS A 181 9.60 -9.35 0.03
CA CYS A 181 8.70 -8.34 0.54
C CYS A 181 9.37 -6.98 0.55
N LEU A 182 8.71 -5.98 -0.01
CA LEU A 182 9.16 -4.59 0.08
C LEU A 182 8.64 -3.96 1.35
N ILE A 183 9.52 -3.28 2.08
CA ILE A 183 9.19 -2.44 3.23
C ILE A 183 9.62 -1.02 2.91
N LEU A 184 8.70 -0.07 3.05
CA LEU A 184 8.94 1.36 2.87
C LEU A 184 8.73 2.03 4.22
N THR A 185 9.79 2.52 4.83
CA THR A 185 9.72 3.17 6.14
C THR A 185 9.70 4.69 5.97
N ASN A 186 8.65 5.34 6.47
CA ASN A 186 8.59 6.80 6.53
C ASN A 186 9.44 7.30 7.70
N LEU A 187 10.44 8.09 7.39
CA LEU A 187 11.28 8.74 8.39
C LEU A 187 10.85 10.21 8.52
N GLU A 188 10.75 10.68 9.76
CA GLU A 188 10.64 12.09 10.02
C GLU A 188 11.93 12.78 9.53
N TYR A 189 11.79 13.84 8.75
CA TYR A 189 12.95 14.64 8.39
C TYR A 189 13.25 15.64 9.49
N ALA A 190 14.55 15.82 9.77
CA ALA A 190 14.99 16.86 10.67
C ALA A 190 14.66 18.24 10.08
N GLN A 191 13.92 19.04 10.82
CA GLN A 191 13.72 20.43 10.44
C GLN A 191 15.05 21.16 10.53
N ASP A 192 15.39 21.89 9.47
CA ASP A 192 16.53 22.81 9.51
C ASP A 192 16.04 24.16 10.07
N PRO A 193 16.39 24.52 11.31
CA PRO A 193 15.89 25.75 11.92
C PRO A 193 16.39 27.01 11.22
N GLU A 194 17.46 26.91 10.43
CA GLU A 194 18.03 28.04 9.68
C GLU A 194 17.39 28.21 8.30
N ASN A 195 16.63 27.24 7.84
CA ASN A 195 16.05 27.26 6.51
C ASN A 195 14.52 27.15 6.55
N ALA A 196 13.85 28.29 6.40
CA ALA A 196 12.40 28.37 6.37
C ALA A 196 11.76 27.89 5.05
N ASN A 197 12.56 27.54 4.04
CA ASN A 197 12.03 27.06 2.76
C ASN A 197 11.68 25.57 2.83
N PRO A 198 10.38 25.19 2.75
CA PRO A 198 9.96 23.79 2.87
C PRO A 198 10.57 22.86 1.81
N LEU A 199 10.79 23.36 0.58
CA LEU A 199 11.40 22.59 -0.50
C LEU A 199 12.88 22.27 -0.20
N GLN A 200 13.61 23.23 0.34
CA GLN A 200 15.02 23.06 0.70
C GLN A 200 15.17 22.12 1.90
N GLN A 201 14.31 22.26 2.90
CA GLN A 201 14.26 21.34 4.04
C GLN A 201 14.00 19.91 3.57
N ARG A 202 13.06 19.73 2.65
CA ARG A 202 12.71 18.44 2.08
C ARG A 202 13.89 17.82 1.31
N THR A 203 14.59 18.61 0.50
CA THR A 203 15.79 18.17 -0.23
C THR A 203 16.90 17.74 0.72
N ASN A 204 17.13 18.49 1.79
CA ASN A 204 18.13 18.17 2.79
C ASN A 204 17.77 16.87 3.56
N ALA A 205 16.50 16.69 3.91
CA ALA A 205 16.01 15.47 4.55
C ALA A 205 16.22 14.25 3.64
N THR A 206 15.93 14.36 2.35
CA THR A 206 16.15 13.29 1.37
C THR A 206 17.64 12.92 1.28
N ARG A 207 18.56 13.89 1.29
CA ARG A 207 20.01 13.65 1.30
C ARG A 207 20.48 12.94 2.57
N ILE A 208 19.99 13.35 3.73
CA ILE A 208 20.30 12.71 5.01
C ILE A 208 19.82 11.25 5.01
N ARG A 209 18.61 10.99 4.55
CA ARG A 209 18.05 9.63 4.42
C ARG A 209 18.90 8.76 3.48
N GLN A 210 19.29 9.28 2.34
CA GLN A 210 20.13 8.55 1.38
C GLN A 210 21.50 8.22 1.97
N SER A 211 22.10 9.13 2.72
CA SER A 211 23.38 8.87 3.41
C SER A 211 23.23 7.80 4.51
N MET A 212 22.10 7.78 5.24
CA MET A 212 21.81 6.75 6.24
C MET A 212 21.65 5.37 5.60
N VAL A 213 20.92 5.27 4.49
CA VAL A 213 20.75 4.01 3.73
C VAL A 213 22.11 3.49 3.28
N ASN A 214 22.92 4.34 2.67
CA ASN A 214 24.26 3.95 2.20
C ASN A 214 25.18 3.52 3.36
N THR A 215 24.96 4.03 4.57
CA THR A 215 25.74 3.63 5.76
C THR A 215 25.30 2.26 6.27
N ILE A 216 24.04 1.90 6.17
CA ILE A 216 23.52 0.58 6.57
C ILE A 216 23.95 -0.51 5.59
N GLU A 217 24.09 -0.22 4.31
CA GLU A 217 24.57 -1.18 3.30
C GLU A 217 26.07 -1.50 3.43
N PHE A 218 26.84 -0.75 4.23
CA PHE A 218 28.28 -0.93 4.47
C PHE A 218 28.64 -1.55 5.83
N ILE A 219 27.68 -1.95 6.65
CA ILE A 219 27.87 -2.65 7.92
C ILE A 219 27.40 -4.09 7.80
#